data_2c57141c0c37c30812b0e7af718295c4
#
_entry.id   2c57141c0c37c30812b0e7af718295c4
#
_cell.length_a   1.000
_cell.length_b   1.000
_cell.length_c   1.000
_cell.angle_alpha   90.00
_cell.angle_beta   90.00
_cell.angle_gamma   90.00
#
_symmetry.space_group_name_H-M   'P 1'
#
loop_
_entity.id
_entity.type
_entity.pdbx_description
1 polymer ?
#
loop_
_entity_poly.entity_id
_entity_poly.type
_entity_poly.pdbx_seq_one_letter_code
_entity_poly.pdbx_strand_id
1 'polypeptide(L)'
;MSKKLFALLFVMLMLCGAALADGITVTDMHGREIALDQPATRIVALTPSDCEILCAIGCEDALVGRGKYCDYPESISALPVVQSGAETNIEEILALDPQVVLMSDMSQTEEQAKLLEQNGVQVVISDANDIAGVYT
;
A
#
# COMPACT_ATOMS: atom_id res chain seq x y z
N MET A 1 41.87 3.91 -29.85
CA MET A 1 40.68 3.09 -29.63
C MET A 1 39.79 3.18 -30.84
N SER A 2 39.45 2.04 -31.45
CA SER A 2 38.69 2.05 -32.69
C SER A 2 37.21 2.39 -32.40
N LYS A 3 36.59 3.18 -33.31
CA LYS A 3 35.16 3.54 -33.23
C LYS A 3 34.25 2.32 -33.05
N LYS A 4 34.70 1.15 -33.51
CA LYS A 4 33.99 -0.13 -33.34
C LYS A 4 33.98 -0.64 -31.87
N LEU A 5 35.06 -0.40 -31.12
CA LEU A 5 35.16 -0.78 -29.72
C LEU A 5 34.27 0.12 -28.84
N PHE A 6 34.17 1.39 -29.19
CA PHE A 6 33.29 2.37 -28.50
C PHE A 6 31.81 2.06 -28.73
N ALA A 7 31.45 1.66 -29.97
CA ALA A 7 30.08 1.22 -30.28
C ALA A 7 29.70 -0.07 -29.56
N LEU A 8 30.64 -1.03 -29.43
CA LEU A 8 30.39 -2.26 -28.71
C LEU A 8 30.23 -2.03 -27.21
N LEU A 9 31.03 -1.12 -26.63
CA LEU A 9 30.90 -0.71 -25.23
C LEU A 9 29.58 0.01 -24.95
N PHE A 10 29.11 0.86 -25.89
CA PHE A 10 27.85 1.56 -25.77
C PHE A 10 26.64 0.63 -25.89
N VAL A 11 26.69 -0.36 -26.78
CA VAL A 11 25.66 -1.41 -26.91
C VAL A 11 25.63 -2.29 -25.65
N MET A 12 26.80 -2.61 -25.07
CA MET A 12 26.87 -3.39 -23.85
C MET A 12 26.36 -2.63 -22.61
N LEU A 13 26.50 -1.28 -22.59
CA LEU A 13 25.94 -0.42 -21.56
C LEU A 13 24.41 -0.28 -21.66
N MET A 14 23.85 -0.39 -22.86
CA MET A 14 22.40 -0.37 -23.10
C MET A 14 21.73 -1.71 -22.82
N LEU A 15 22.50 -2.82 -22.74
CA LEU A 15 22.01 -4.13 -22.30
C LEU A 15 22.12 -4.34 -20.77
N CYS A 16 22.62 -3.32 -20.05
CA CYS A 16 22.61 -3.37 -18.59
C CYS A 16 21.18 -3.12 -18.10
N GLY A 17 20.40 -4.19 -18.20
CA GLY A 17 19.27 -4.60 -17.44
C GLY A 17 18.30 -3.52 -16.99
N ALA A 18 17.19 -3.41 -17.67
CA ALA A 18 15.98 -3.41 -16.90
C ALA A 18 15.95 -4.78 -16.17
N ALA A 19 16.47 -4.83 -14.96
CA ALA A 19 16.02 -5.82 -14.01
C ALA A 19 14.53 -5.50 -13.86
N LEU A 20 13.68 -6.29 -14.51
CA LEU A 20 12.27 -6.34 -14.20
C LEU A 20 12.28 -6.77 -12.74
N ALA A 21 12.06 -5.84 -11.84
CA ALA A 21 11.66 -6.19 -10.49
C ALA A 21 10.40 -7.01 -10.71
N ASP A 22 10.43 -8.28 -10.33
CA ASP A 22 9.24 -9.10 -10.31
C ASP A 22 8.25 -8.35 -9.41
N GLY A 23 7.20 -7.77 -10.02
CA GLY A 23 6.19 -7.01 -9.31
C GLY A 23 5.56 -7.88 -8.20
N ILE A 24 5.17 -7.24 -7.13
CA ILE A 24 4.48 -7.90 -6.04
C ILE A 24 3.01 -7.98 -6.44
N THR A 25 2.46 -9.18 -6.51
CA THR A 25 1.02 -9.38 -6.70
C THR A 25 0.46 -10.06 -5.45
N VAL A 26 -0.56 -9.46 -4.88
CA VAL A 26 -1.31 -10.01 -3.75
C VAL A 26 -2.78 -10.10 -4.09
N THR A 27 -3.46 -11.08 -3.53
CA THR A 27 -4.92 -11.18 -3.60
C THR A 27 -5.48 -10.73 -2.27
N ASP A 28 -6.37 -9.74 -2.28
CA ASP A 28 -7.03 -9.28 -1.06
C ASP A 28 -8.15 -10.23 -0.62
N MET A 29 -8.74 -9.95 0.53
CA MET A 29 -9.79 -10.81 1.10
C MET A 29 -11.11 -10.78 0.33
N HIS A 30 -11.27 -9.88 -0.65
CA HIS A 30 -12.36 -9.87 -1.62
C HIS A 30 -11.99 -10.56 -2.94
N GLY A 31 -10.82 -11.21 -3.02
CA GLY A 31 -10.35 -11.91 -4.21
C GLY A 31 -9.87 -10.99 -5.33
N ARG A 32 -9.58 -9.71 -5.04
CA ARG A 32 -9.05 -8.77 -6.01
C ARG A 32 -7.53 -8.88 -6.07
N GLU A 33 -6.98 -8.91 -7.27
CA GLU A 33 -5.53 -8.87 -7.47
C GLU A 33 -5.04 -7.42 -7.42
N ILE A 34 -4.09 -7.17 -6.55
CA ILE A 34 -3.40 -5.89 -6.39
C ILE A 34 -1.95 -6.09 -6.79
N ALA A 35 -1.47 -5.29 -7.73
CA ALA A 35 -0.10 -5.35 -8.21
C ALA A 35 0.67 -4.09 -7.81
N LEU A 36 1.85 -4.27 -7.26
CA LEU A 36 2.80 -3.23 -6.91
C LEU A 36 4.13 -3.50 -7.61
N ASP A 37 4.73 -2.50 -8.22
CA ASP A 37 6.06 -2.64 -8.83
C ASP A 37 7.16 -2.85 -7.78
N GLN A 38 6.96 -2.34 -6.57
CA GLN A 38 7.88 -2.42 -5.44
C GLN A 38 7.11 -2.50 -4.11
N PRO A 39 7.75 -2.95 -3.02
CA PRO A 39 7.15 -2.89 -1.69
C PRO A 39 6.66 -1.47 -1.37
N ALA A 40 5.45 -1.38 -0.83
CA ALA A 40 4.88 -0.09 -0.44
C ALA A 40 5.66 0.51 0.74
N THR A 41 6.03 1.78 0.61
CA THR A 41 6.71 2.56 1.65
C THR A 41 5.83 3.68 2.20
N ARG A 42 4.61 3.83 1.66
CA ARG A 42 3.63 4.82 2.08
C ARG A 42 2.27 4.17 2.15
N ILE A 43 1.84 3.86 3.35
CA ILE A 43 0.60 3.13 3.64
C ILE A 43 -0.27 3.97 4.56
N VAL A 44 -1.55 4.05 4.26
CA VAL A 44 -2.57 4.52 5.19
C VAL A 44 -3.39 3.32 5.64
N ALA A 45 -3.47 3.08 6.95
CA ALA A 45 -4.27 2.01 7.53
C ALA A 45 -5.49 2.60 8.26
N LEU A 46 -6.68 2.19 7.84
CA LEU A 46 -7.93 2.77 8.34
C LEU A 46 -8.53 1.98 9.51
N THR A 47 -8.05 0.77 9.77
CA THR A 47 -8.52 -0.07 10.87
C THR A 47 -7.44 -0.29 11.93
N PRO A 48 -7.82 -0.45 13.21
CA PRO A 48 -6.86 -0.75 14.28
C PRO A 48 -6.03 -2.01 14.02
N SER A 49 -6.67 -3.09 13.56
CA SER A 49 -6.00 -4.36 13.26
C SER A 49 -4.87 -4.21 12.23
N ASP A 50 -5.11 -3.44 11.17
CA ASP A 50 -4.09 -3.21 10.14
C ASP A 50 -2.88 -2.45 10.69
N CYS A 51 -3.13 -1.42 11.49
CA CYS A 51 -2.05 -0.68 12.17
C CYS A 51 -1.24 -1.59 13.09
N GLU A 52 -1.92 -2.38 13.91
CA GLU A 52 -1.28 -3.29 14.86
C GLU A 52 -0.45 -4.38 14.15
N ILE A 53 -0.99 -4.97 13.08
CA ILE A 53 -0.30 -5.98 12.28
C ILE A 53 0.95 -5.38 11.63
N LEU A 54 0.83 -4.23 10.95
CA LEU A 54 1.97 -3.57 10.31
C LEU A 54 3.09 -3.25 11.31
N CYS A 55 2.73 -2.76 12.49
CA CYS A 55 3.71 -2.53 13.56
C CYS A 55 4.34 -3.84 14.06
N ALA A 56 3.53 -4.88 14.27
CA ALA A 56 4.01 -6.17 14.77
C ALA A 56 5.00 -6.87 13.82
N ILE A 57 4.82 -6.70 12.51
CA ILE A 57 5.74 -7.26 11.49
C ILE A 57 6.91 -6.33 11.14
N GLY A 58 7.04 -5.18 11.82
CA GLY A 58 8.16 -4.25 11.62
C GLY A 58 8.00 -3.31 10.41
N CYS A 59 6.79 -3.11 9.92
CA CYS A 59 6.46 -2.22 8.80
C CYS A 59 5.92 -0.86 9.24
N GLU A 60 6.11 -0.48 10.50
CA GLU A 60 5.64 0.79 11.08
C GLU A 60 6.13 2.02 10.30
N ASP A 61 7.38 2.01 9.84
CA ASP A 61 7.98 3.11 9.09
C ASP A 61 7.28 3.39 7.74
N ALA A 62 6.51 2.44 7.23
CA ALA A 62 5.71 2.63 6.03
C ALA A 62 4.38 3.33 6.29
N LEU A 63 3.91 3.42 7.53
CA LEU A 63 2.67 4.10 7.88
C LEU A 63 2.85 5.62 7.77
N VAL A 64 2.05 6.25 6.92
CA VAL A 64 2.01 7.71 6.73
C VAL A 64 0.72 8.34 7.26
N GLY A 65 -0.26 7.53 7.63
CA GLY A 65 -1.52 7.95 8.20
C GLY A 65 -2.30 6.78 8.78
N ARG A 66 -3.21 7.09 9.68
CA ARG A 66 -4.02 6.12 10.41
C ARG A 66 -5.47 6.55 10.54
N GLY A 67 -6.35 5.59 10.68
CA GLY A 67 -7.75 5.84 10.99
C GLY A 67 -7.93 6.40 12.40
N LYS A 68 -9.08 7.02 12.63
CA LYS A 68 -9.42 7.69 13.89
C LYS A 68 -9.29 6.81 15.15
N TYR A 69 -9.54 5.50 15.00
CA TYR A 69 -9.55 4.56 16.13
C TYR A 69 -8.27 3.73 16.23
N CYS A 70 -7.26 4.02 15.40
CA CYS A 70 -5.96 3.35 15.41
C CYS A 70 -5.05 4.06 16.43
N ASP A 71 -5.12 3.69 17.69
CA ASP A 71 -4.43 4.33 18.81
C ASP A 71 -3.33 3.45 19.46
N TYR A 72 -3.13 2.25 18.92
CA TYR A 72 -2.12 1.31 19.38
C TYR A 72 -1.27 0.78 18.22
N PRO A 73 0.04 0.57 18.41
CA PRO A 73 0.86 0.93 19.56
C PRO A 73 1.05 2.46 19.71
N GLU A 74 1.51 2.92 20.87
CA GLU A 74 1.69 4.34 21.17
C GLU A 74 2.62 5.04 20.16
N SER A 75 3.56 4.31 19.56
CA SER A 75 4.50 4.82 18.55
C SER A 75 3.83 5.48 17.35
N ILE A 76 2.67 4.97 16.91
CA ILE A 76 1.92 5.55 15.78
C ILE A 76 1.06 6.76 16.17
N SER A 77 1.00 7.11 17.44
CA SER A 77 0.12 8.19 17.93
C SER A 77 0.42 9.56 17.29
N ALA A 78 1.66 9.78 16.86
CA ALA A 78 2.11 10.99 16.19
C ALA A 78 1.73 11.07 14.69
N LEU A 79 1.27 9.97 14.10
CA LEU A 79 0.87 9.95 12.69
C LEU A 79 -0.41 10.77 12.46
N PRO A 80 -0.54 11.39 11.27
CA PRO A 80 -1.78 12.03 10.85
C PRO A 80 -2.98 11.11 11.00
N VAL A 81 -4.05 11.63 11.59
CA VAL A 81 -5.33 10.92 11.72
C VAL A 81 -6.21 11.34 10.55
N VAL A 82 -6.74 10.36 9.82
CA VAL A 82 -7.75 10.59 8.79
C VAL A 82 -9.11 10.19 9.31
N GLN A 83 -10.13 10.91 8.89
CA GLN A 83 -11.51 10.54 9.17
C GLN A 83 -11.80 9.20 8.48
N SER A 84 -12.16 8.19 9.26
CA SER A 84 -12.41 6.81 8.80
C SER A 84 -13.80 6.35 9.23
N GLY A 85 -14.28 5.28 8.60
CA GLY A 85 -15.63 4.76 8.78
C GLY A 85 -16.54 5.12 7.62
N ALA A 86 -17.84 5.16 7.84
CA ALA A 86 -18.83 5.47 6.78
C ALA A 86 -18.59 6.85 6.13
N GLU A 87 -18.02 7.79 6.88
CA GLU A 87 -17.68 9.14 6.42
C GLU A 87 -16.16 9.29 6.20
N THR A 88 -15.52 8.28 5.63
CA THR A 88 -14.08 8.33 5.32
C THR A 88 -13.77 9.52 4.41
N ASN A 89 -12.81 10.35 4.84
CA ASN A 89 -12.41 11.53 4.09
C ASN A 89 -11.30 11.18 3.09
N ILE A 90 -11.70 11.01 1.83
CA ILE A 90 -10.80 10.63 0.74
C ILE A 90 -9.73 11.70 0.49
N GLU A 91 -10.08 12.98 0.62
CA GLU A 91 -9.14 14.09 0.38
C GLU A 91 -8.02 14.10 1.43
N GLU A 92 -8.34 13.84 2.70
CA GLU A 92 -7.32 13.68 3.76
C GLU A 92 -6.37 12.52 3.46
N ILE A 93 -6.90 11.41 2.96
CA ILE A 93 -6.07 10.26 2.59
C ILE A 93 -5.15 10.63 1.41
N LEU A 94 -5.69 11.20 0.34
CA LEU A 94 -4.92 11.58 -0.85
C LEU A 94 -3.86 12.64 -0.55
N ALA A 95 -4.12 13.54 0.41
CA ALA A 95 -3.14 14.55 0.85
C ALA A 95 -1.88 13.93 1.49
N LEU A 96 -1.96 12.69 1.96
CA LEU A 96 -0.82 11.94 2.50
C LEU A 96 -0.01 11.22 1.41
N ASP A 97 -0.45 11.27 0.15
CA ASP A 97 0.21 10.64 -1.00
C ASP A 97 0.54 9.15 -0.73
N PRO A 98 -0.43 8.32 -0.36
CA PRO A 98 -0.19 6.90 -0.11
C PRO A 98 -0.08 6.11 -1.41
N GLN A 99 0.71 5.06 -1.39
CA GLN A 99 0.73 4.04 -2.44
C GLN A 99 -0.39 3.01 -2.22
N VAL A 100 -0.63 2.68 -0.96
CA VAL A 100 -1.60 1.67 -0.53
C VAL A 100 -2.47 2.22 0.59
N VAL A 101 -3.75 1.89 0.54
CA VAL A 101 -4.71 2.07 1.64
C VAL A 101 -5.23 0.70 2.06
N LEU A 102 -5.06 0.36 3.34
CA LEU A 102 -5.71 -0.79 3.95
C LEU A 102 -7.04 -0.34 4.53
N MET A 103 -8.11 -1.03 4.16
CA MET A 103 -9.46 -0.68 4.60
C MET A 103 -10.33 -1.92 4.82
N SER A 104 -11.44 -1.73 5.53
CA SER A 104 -12.42 -2.75 5.85
C SER A 104 -13.73 -2.48 5.12
N ASP A 105 -14.36 -3.51 4.59
CA ASP A 105 -15.69 -3.40 3.99
C ASP A 105 -16.80 -3.19 5.04
N MET A 106 -16.50 -3.50 6.29
CA MET A 106 -17.41 -3.22 7.41
C MET A 106 -17.56 -1.73 7.70
N SER A 107 -16.57 -0.93 7.33
CA SER A 107 -16.47 0.48 7.70
C SER A 107 -16.43 1.43 6.51
N GLN A 108 -15.95 0.98 5.37
CA GLN A 108 -15.82 1.76 4.15
C GLN A 108 -16.71 1.19 3.03
N THR A 109 -16.98 2.01 2.02
CA THR A 109 -17.81 1.60 0.88
C THR A 109 -16.97 1.26 -0.35
N GLU A 110 -17.53 0.45 -1.24
CA GLU A 110 -16.92 0.17 -2.54
C GLU A 110 -16.69 1.45 -3.38
N GLU A 111 -17.55 2.44 -3.23
CA GLU A 111 -17.41 3.73 -3.91
C GLU A 111 -16.19 4.50 -3.41
N GLN A 112 -15.91 4.45 -2.11
CA GLN A 112 -14.72 5.06 -1.52
C GLN A 112 -13.45 4.37 -2.02
N ALA A 113 -13.45 3.03 -2.10
CA ALA A 113 -12.33 2.28 -2.67
C ALA A 113 -12.08 2.67 -4.13
N LYS A 114 -13.13 2.69 -4.97
CA LYS A 114 -13.03 3.11 -6.37
C LYS A 114 -12.50 4.53 -6.54
N LEU A 115 -12.90 5.44 -5.66
CA LEU A 115 -12.44 6.83 -5.72
C LEU A 115 -10.94 6.95 -5.41
N LEU A 116 -10.41 6.17 -4.47
CA LEU A 116 -8.99 6.07 -4.20
C LEU A 116 -8.24 5.48 -5.40
N GLU A 117 -8.74 4.39 -5.97
CA GLU A 117 -8.14 3.72 -7.13
C GLU A 117 -8.10 4.61 -8.37
N GLN A 118 -9.15 5.42 -8.61
CA GLN A 118 -9.18 6.41 -9.69
C GLN A 118 -8.12 7.50 -9.53
N ASN A 119 -7.65 7.72 -8.31
CA ASN A 119 -6.55 8.65 -8.01
C ASN A 119 -5.18 7.95 -7.92
N GLY A 120 -5.07 6.69 -8.37
CA GLY A 120 -3.81 5.98 -8.46
C GLY A 120 -3.36 5.29 -7.17
N VAL A 121 -4.20 5.23 -6.16
CA VAL A 121 -3.92 4.56 -4.89
C VAL A 121 -4.38 3.11 -4.97
N GLN A 122 -3.55 2.17 -4.56
CA GLN A 122 -3.95 0.77 -4.45
C GLN A 122 -4.75 0.57 -3.17
N VAL A 123 -5.91 -0.09 -3.28
CA VAL A 123 -6.77 -0.39 -2.12
C VAL A 123 -6.72 -1.88 -1.84
N VAL A 124 -6.43 -2.23 -0.60
CA VAL A 124 -6.43 -3.62 -0.10
C VAL A 124 -7.52 -3.75 0.95
N ILE A 125 -8.42 -4.69 0.75
CA ILE A 125 -9.46 -5.04 1.73
C ILE A 125 -8.92 -6.14 2.64
N SER A 126 -8.83 -5.86 3.93
CA SER A 126 -8.19 -6.70 4.94
C SER A 126 -9.20 -7.30 5.95
N ASP A 127 -10.36 -7.72 5.48
CA ASP A 127 -11.42 -8.28 6.33
C ASP A 127 -11.42 -9.80 6.35
N ALA A 128 -10.94 -10.39 7.44
CA ALA A 128 -11.04 -11.82 7.67
C ALA A 128 -12.48 -12.19 8.10
N ASN A 129 -13.19 -12.94 7.26
CA ASN A 129 -14.56 -13.39 7.54
C ASN A 129 -14.61 -14.69 8.34
N ASP A 130 -13.49 -15.39 8.48
CA ASP A 130 -13.36 -16.63 9.25
C ASP A 130 -11.92 -16.82 9.76
N ILE A 131 -11.73 -17.88 10.57
CA ILE A 131 -10.42 -18.19 11.16
C ILE A 131 -9.37 -18.51 10.06
N ALA A 132 -9.76 -19.10 8.96
CA ALA A 132 -8.82 -19.41 7.87
C ALA A 132 -8.32 -18.11 7.20
N GLY A 133 -9.18 -17.12 7.02
CA GLY A 133 -8.82 -15.81 6.48
C GLY A 133 -7.86 -15.00 7.37
N VAL A 134 -7.83 -15.27 8.67
CA VAL A 134 -6.86 -14.62 9.58
C VAL A 134 -5.41 -15.05 9.28
N TYR A 135 -5.22 -16.21 8.63
CA TYR A 135 -3.90 -16.78 8.36
C TYR A 135 -3.45 -16.63 6.90
N THR A 136 -4.19 -15.88 6.08
CA THR A 136 -3.82 -15.52 4.71
C THR A 136 -3.20 -14.17 4.64
#